data_830ba9ffc40d573d677644a43c9ce2b0
#
_entry.id   830ba9ffc40d573d677644a43c9ce2b0
#
_cell.length_a   1.000
_cell.length_b   1.000
_cell.length_c   1.000
_cell.angle_alpha   90.00
_cell.angle_beta   90.00
_cell.angle_gamma   90.00
#
_symmetry.space_group_name_H-M   'P 1'
#
loop_
_entity.id
_entity.type
_entity.pdbx_description
1 polymer ?
#
loop_
_entity_poly.entity_id
_entity_poly.type
_entity_poly.pdbx_seq_one_letter_code
_entity_poly.pdbx_strand_id
1 'polypeptide(L)'
;GITIYDLKGRKASRKTFESFISKHSPTLVLLNGHGNSEVITGYDNETIVDEGSVIEGSIIYGRSCDAGQKLGGQLVNKGTKAFIGYKRKFILAYTPEKMTKPLEDSIAGLFLGPSNLIATSLIKGNTTLEAHRRSREAMNKNFRRMLSSVASFEERHAAPWLWSNLNSQVLIGDQTASF
;
A
#
# COMPACT_ATOMS: atom_id res chain seq x y z
N GLY A 1 10.60 -2.13 -21.73
CA GLY A 1 10.58 -2.96 -20.51
C GLY A 1 10.51 -2.08 -19.26
N ILE A 2 10.13 -2.64 -18.13
CA ILE A 2 10.03 -1.93 -16.84
C ILE A 2 11.36 -2.11 -16.11
N THR A 3 11.95 -1.00 -15.65
CA THR A 3 13.12 -1.03 -14.76
C THR A 3 12.63 -0.95 -13.31
N ILE A 4 13.08 -1.89 -12.46
CA ILE A 4 12.69 -1.97 -11.05
C ILE A 4 13.90 -1.69 -10.18
N TYR A 5 13.73 -0.81 -9.20
CA TYR A 5 14.71 -0.53 -8.14
C TYR A 5 14.13 -1.01 -6.80
N ASP A 6 14.74 -2.02 -6.20
CA ASP A 6 14.29 -2.59 -4.92
C ASP A 6 15.20 -2.10 -3.77
N LEU A 7 14.63 -1.24 -2.93
CA LEU A 7 15.26 -0.72 -1.72
C LEU A 7 14.77 -1.49 -0.49
N LYS A 8 15.48 -2.55 -0.11
CA LYS A 8 15.16 -3.40 1.05
C LYS A 8 16.27 -3.42 2.08
N GLY A 9 15.91 -3.74 3.33
CA GLY A 9 16.83 -3.77 4.45
C GLY A 9 17.52 -2.41 4.60
N ARG A 10 18.82 -2.38 4.85
CA ARG A 10 19.61 -1.14 5.04
C ARG A 10 19.57 -0.16 3.86
N LYS A 11 19.16 -0.61 2.66
CA LYS A 11 18.97 0.28 1.50
C LYS A 11 17.69 1.11 1.59
N ALA A 12 16.72 0.70 2.41
CA ALA A 12 15.51 1.47 2.68
C ALA A 12 15.79 2.59 3.70
N SER A 13 16.74 3.45 3.40
CA SER A 13 17.13 4.65 4.16
C SER A 13 16.71 5.90 3.40
N ARG A 14 16.49 7.02 4.12
CA ARG A 14 16.11 8.31 3.53
C ARG A 14 17.09 8.75 2.45
N LYS A 15 18.38 8.75 2.75
CA LYS A 15 19.44 9.14 1.82
C LYS A 15 19.38 8.34 0.51
N THR A 16 19.22 7.03 0.62
CA THR A 16 19.18 6.17 -0.57
C THR A 16 17.90 6.42 -1.36
N PHE A 17 16.75 6.51 -0.69
CA PHE A 17 15.47 6.78 -1.32
C PHE A 17 15.47 8.11 -2.08
N GLU A 18 15.85 9.22 -1.44
CA GLU A 18 15.93 10.54 -2.06
C GLU A 18 16.87 10.56 -3.27
N SER A 19 18.04 9.90 -3.15
CA SER A 19 19.00 9.75 -4.25
C SER A 19 18.38 9.03 -5.45
N PHE A 20 17.58 7.95 -5.21
CA PHE A 20 16.92 7.21 -6.29
C PHE A 20 15.78 8.00 -6.92
N ILE A 21 14.97 8.71 -6.11
CA ILE A 21 13.91 9.59 -6.63
C ILE A 21 14.52 10.66 -7.54
N SER A 22 15.55 11.37 -7.06
CA SER A 22 16.20 12.43 -7.83
C SER A 22 16.87 11.93 -9.11
N LYS A 23 17.55 10.77 -9.05
CA LYS A 23 18.31 10.23 -10.19
C LYS A 23 17.43 9.59 -11.26
N HIS A 24 16.32 8.95 -10.86
CA HIS A 24 15.57 8.08 -11.76
C HIS A 24 14.15 8.58 -12.07
N SER A 25 13.65 9.57 -11.32
CA SER A 25 12.30 10.13 -11.49
C SER A 25 11.24 9.04 -11.76
N PRO A 26 11.07 8.06 -10.84
CA PRO A 26 10.22 6.91 -11.10
C PRO A 26 8.76 7.34 -11.29
N THR A 27 8.06 6.71 -12.22
CA THR A 27 6.63 6.96 -12.46
C THR A 27 5.73 6.26 -11.44
N LEU A 28 6.22 5.20 -10.80
CA LEU A 28 5.50 4.46 -9.76
C LEU A 28 6.42 4.20 -8.55
N VAL A 29 5.96 4.54 -7.37
CA VAL A 29 6.65 4.31 -6.10
C VAL A 29 5.77 3.43 -5.21
N LEU A 30 6.30 2.28 -4.78
CA LEU A 30 5.62 1.35 -3.90
C LEU A 30 6.30 1.38 -2.53
N LEU A 31 5.60 1.83 -1.50
CA LEU A 31 6.09 1.94 -0.14
C LEU A 31 5.43 0.89 0.75
N ASN A 32 6.22 -0.03 1.29
CA ASN A 32 5.77 -1.03 2.26
C ASN A 32 6.56 -0.84 3.54
N GLY A 33 5.96 -0.23 4.55
CA GLY A 33 6.66 0.07 5.80
C GLY A 33 5.71 0.48 6.91
N HIS A 34 6.29 0.77 8.06
CA HIS A 34 5.55 1.41 9.13
C HIS A 34 5.31 2.88 8.81
N GLY A 35 4.49 3.54 9.61
CA GLY A 35 4.23 4.97 9.47
C GLY A 35 3.08 5.44 10.33
N ASN A 36 2.76 6.69 10.14
CA ASN A 36 1.61 7.35 10.74
C ASN A 36 1.02 8.38 9.75
N SER A 37 0.22 9.33 10.23
CA SER A 37 -0.40 10.34 9.37
C SER A 37 0.60 11.30 8.69
N GLU A 38 1.85 11.35 9.11
CA GLU A 38 2.84 12.37 8.71
C GLU A 38 4.09 11.78 8.07
N VAL A 39 4.39 10.48 8.33
CA VAL A 39 5.61 9.83 7.84
C VAL A 39 5.39 8.39 7.40
N ILE A 40 6.24 7.93 6.48
CA ILE A 40 6.45 6.52 6.18
C ILE A 40 7.92 6.21 6.49
N THR A 41 8.15 5.08 7.18
CA THR A 41 9.48 4.68 7.63
C THR A 41 10.02 3.49 6.85
N GLY A 42 11.34 3.39 6.79
CA GLY A 42 12.08 2.30 6.18
C GLY A 42 12.82 1.44 7.19
N TYR A 43 14.09 1.15 6.91
CA TYR A 43 14.92 0.34 7.78
C TYR A 43 15.13 1.03 9.14
N ASP A 44 15.07 0.25 10.19
CA ASP A 44 15.26 0.71 11.59
C ASP A 44 14.36 1.89 11.99
N ASN A 45 13.14 1.92 11.44
CA ASN A 45 12.16 3.00 11.64
C ASN A 45 12.64 4.41 11.20
N GLU A 46 13.70 4.49 10.41
CA GLU A 46 14.14 5.76 9.82
C GLU A 46 13.02 6.34 8.93
N THR A 47 12.68 7.61 9.11
CA THR A 47 11.73 8.29 8.24
C THR A 47 12.30 8.42 6.83
N ILE A 48 11.62 7.82 5.84
CA ILE A 48 12.03 7.88 4.43
C ILE A 48 11.16 8.82 3.60
N VAL A 49 9.89 9.02 4.00
CA VAL A 49 8.97 9.97 3.36
C VAL A 49 8.24 10.73 4.45
N ASP A 50 8.20 12.06 4.31
CA ASP A 50 7.49 12.99 5.16
C ASP A 50 6.92 14.17 4.34
N GLU A 51 6.38 15.19 5.02
CA GLU A 51 5.87 16.39 4.37
C GLU A 51 6.94 17.16 3.58
N GLY A 52 8.23 17.02 3.92
CA GLY A 52 9.35 17.65 3.22
C GLY A 52 9.71 16.95 1.90
N SER A 53 9.22 15.73 1.70
CA SER A 53 9.57 14.92 0.52
C SER A 53 8.92 15.47 -0.75
N VAL A 54 9.70 15.45 -1.85
CA VAL A 54 9.27 15.85 -3.19
C VAL A 54 9.41 14.65 -4.11
N ILE A 55 8.26 14.14 -4.60
CA ILE A 55 8.16 12.93 -5.44
C ILE A 55 7.25 13.26 -6.63
N GLU A 56 7.71 14.22 -7.43
CA GLU A 56 6.91 14.79 -8.53
C GLU A 56 6.66 13.78 -9.65
N GLY A 57 5.50 13.90 -10.28
CA GLY A 57 5.15 13.13 -11.47
C GLY A 57 4.90 11.64 -11.22
N SER A 58 5.09 11.15 -10.00
CA SER A 58 4.91 9.74 -9.64
C SER A 58 3.49 9.44 -9.19
N ILE A 59 3.09 8.17 -9.35
CA ILE A 59 1.99 7.57 -8.60
C ILE A 59 2.61 6.88 -7.38
N ILE A 60 2.08 7.11 -6.18
CA ILE A 60 2.55 6.48 -4.95
C ILE A 60 1.49 5.52 -4.43
N TYR A 61 1.88 4.28 -4.15
CA TYR A 61 1.10 3.37 -3.33
C TYR A 61 1.81 3.14 -2.00
N GLY A 62 1.21 3.66 -0.92
CA GLY A 62 1.71 3.52 0.45
C GLY A 62 0.90 2.48 1.24
N ARG A 63 1.45 1.27 1.42
CA ARG A 63 0.94 0.29 2.37
C ARG A 63 1.58 0.55 3.73
N SER A 64 1.10 1.60 4.37
CA SER A 64 1.56 2.11 5.65
C SER A 64 0.36 2.58 6.48
N CYS A 65 0.51 2.58 7.79
CA CYS A 65 -0.56 3.04 8.69
C CYS A 65 -0.79 4.54 8.53
N ASP A 66 -2.06 4.93 8.47
CA ASP A 66 -2.55 6.32 8.58
C ASP A 66 -2.02 7.33 7.53
N ALA A 67 -1.10 6.94 6.64
CA ALA A 67 -0.45 7.85 5.68
C ALA A 67 -1.44 8.55 4.71
N GLY A 68 -2.60 7.98 4.51
CA GLY A 68 -3.69 8.58 3.73
C GLY A 68 -4.47 9.68 4.45
N GLN A 69 -4.19 9.96 5.74
CA GLN A 69 -4.88 11.03 6.48
C GLN A 69 -4.37 12.43 6.11
N LYS A 70 -3.05 12.62 6.12
CA LYS A 70 -2.37 13.90 5.87
C LYS A 70 -1.31 13.78 4.79
N LEU A 71 -0.34 12.89 4.99
CA LEU A 71 0.86 12.77 4.14
C LEU A 71 0.51 12.60 2.65
N GLY A 72 -0.45 11.73 2.32
CA GLY A 72 -0.86 11.53 0.93
C GLY A 72 -1.32 12.82 0.24
N GLY A 73 -2.12 13.66 0.93
CA GLY A 73 -2.55 14.96 0.43
C GLY A 73 -1.39 15.96 0.30
N GLN A 74 -0.47 15.96 1.26
CA GLN A 74 0.72 16.83 1.23
C GLN A 74 1.63 16.50 0.04
N LEU A 75 1.85 15.20 -0.24
CA LEU A 75 2.63 14.76 -1.40
C LEU A 75 1.97 15.15 -2.73
N VAL A 76 0.65 14.97 -2.84
CA VAL A 76 -0.11 15.39 -4.04
C VAL A 76 -0.01 16.90 -4.24
N ASN A 77 -0.14 17.70 -3.20
CA ASN A 77 0.03 19.17 -3.27
C ASN A 77 1.45 19.60 -3.69
N LYS A 78 2.44 18.70 -3.58
CA LYS A 78 3.84 18.90 -3.99
C LYS A 78 4.20 18.24 -5.34
N GLY A 79 3.20 17.89 -6.14
CA GLY A 79 3.42 17.42 -7.51
C GLY A 79 3.39 15.90 -7.71
N THR A 80 3.14 15.09 -6.67
CA THR A 80 2.80 13.67 -6.85
C THR A 80 1.47 13.57 -7.61
N LYS A 81 1.39 12.79 -8.68
CA LYS A 81 0.16 12.65 -9.48
C LYS A 81 -1.00 12.10 -8.65
N ALA A 82 -0.76 11.01 -7.96
CA ALA A 82 -1.76 10.38 -7.10
C ALA A 82 -1.10 9.61 -5.95
N PHE A 83 -1.81 9.53 -4.84
CA PHE A 83 -1.47 8.71 -3.68
C PHE A 83 -2.61 7.72 -3.41
N ILE A 84 -2.29 6.43 -3.35
CA ILE A 84 -3.19 5.39 -2.87
C ILE A 84 -2.63 4.86 -1.54
N GLY A 85 -3.45 4.78 -0.51
CA GLY A 85 -3.01 4.34 0.82
C GLY A 85 -4.17 4.16 1.78
N TYR A 86 -3.91 4.28 3.08
CA TYR A 86 -4.88 3.99 4.12
C TYR A 86 -4.99 5.15 5.12
N LYS A 87 -6.23 5.54 5.48
CA LYS A 87 -6.53 6.56 6.51
C LYS A 87 -6.54 6.01 7.94
N ARG A 88 -6.36 4.71 8.10
CA ARG A 88 -6.23 4.02 9.39
C ARG A 88 -5.09 3.03 9.31
N LYS A 89 -4.75 2.41 10.44
CA LYS A 89 -3.76 1.33 10.47
C LYS A 89 -4.11 0.27 9.43
N PHE A 90 -3.16 -0.05 8.56
CA PHE A 90 -3.27 -1.24 7.72
C PHE A 90 -3.05 -2.46 8.60
N ILE A 91 -4.06 -3.29 8.71
CA ILE A 91 -4.02 -4.49 9.57
C ILE A 91 -3.78 -5.69 8.66
N LEU A 92 -2.78 -6.48 9.00
CA LEU A 92 -2.48 -7.77 8.38
C LEU A 92 -2.73 -8.87 9.42
N ALA A 93 -3.78 -9.68 9.19
CA ALA A 93 -3.93 -10.92 9.92
C ALA A 93 -3.05 -11.99 9.30
N TYR A 94 -2.48 -12.85 10.14
CA TYR A 94 -1.66 -13.97 9.72
C TYR A 94 -1.79 -15.13 10.71
N THR A 95 -1.45 -16.32 10.26
CA THR A 95 -1.40 -17.53 11.08
C THR A 95 -0.01 -17.62 11.74
N PRO A 96 0.13 -17.63 13.08
CA PRO A 96 1.43 -17.63 13.74
C PRO A 96 2.37 -18.74 13.25
N GLU A 97 1.83 -19.95 13.01
CA GLU A 97 2.57 -21.12 12.53
C GLU A 97 3.09 -20.94 11.09
N LYS A 98 2.53 -19.97 10.33
CA LYS A 98 2.93 -19.66 8.95
C LYS A 98 3.85 -18.44 8.84
N MET A 99 4.28 -17.86 9.96
CA MET A 99 5.10 -16.64 9.96
C MET A 99 6.40 -16.79 9.14
N THR A 100 7.00 -17.96 9.12
CA THR A 100 8.19 -18.28 8.31
C THR A 100 7.88 -18.61 6.85
N LYS A 101 6.60 -18.82 6.52
CA LYS A 101 6.11 -19.17 5.18
C LYS A 101 4.91 -18.31 4.77
N PRO A 102 5.07 -16.98 4.70
CA PRO A 102 3.94 -16.06 4.52
C PRO A 102 3.19 -16.23 3.20
N LEU A 103 3.82 -16.80 2.18
CA LEU A 103 3.17 -17.10 0.90
C LEU A 103 2.21 -18.30 0.97
N GLU A 104 2.37 -19.16 1.98
CA GLU A 104 1.49 -20.31 2.24
C GLU A 104 0.38 -19.97 3.24
N ASP A 105 0.35 -18.74 3.76
CA ASP A 105 -0.64 -18.30 4.75
C ASP A 105 -1.92 -17.81 4.04
N SER A 106 -2.95 -18.65 4.11
CA SER A 106 -4.25 -18.35 3.51
C SER A 106 -4.94 -17.14 4.14
N ILE A 107 -4.76 -16.92 5.46
CA ILE A 107 -5.32 -15.76 6.18
C ILE A 107 -4.62 -14.48 5.69
N ALA A 108 -3.29 -14.44 5.68
CA ALA A 108 -2.53 -13.31 5.16
C ALA A 108 -2.89 -13.02 3.68
N GLY A 109 -3.11 -14.07 2.89
CA GLY A 109 -3.54 -13.98 1.50
C GLY A 109 -4.83 -13.21 1.28
N LEU A 110 -5.80 -13.31 2.22
CA LEU A 110 -7.06 -12.56 2.16
C LEU A 110 -6.87 -11.04 2.24
N PHE A 111 -5.80 -10.58 2.87
CA PHE A 111 -5.44 -9.17 3.04
C PHE A 111 -4.46 -8.70 1.97
N LEU A 112 -3.38 -9.47 1.77
CA LEU A 112 -2.29 -9.09 0.86
C LEU A 112 -2.70 -9.22 -0.61
N GLY A 113 -3.48 -10.23 -0.97
CA GLY A 113 -3.97 -10.41 -2.33
C GLY A 113 -4.65 -9.15 -2.89
N PRO A 114 -5.74 -8.68 -2.25
CA PRO A 114 -6.40 -7.43 -2.64
C PRO A 114 -5.48 -6.21 -2.62
N SER A 115 -4.65 -6.09 -1.59
CA SER A 115 -3.71 -4.98 -1.44
C SER A 115 -2.68 -4.93 -2.57
N ASN A 116 -2.18 -6.08 -3.00
CA ASN A 116 -1.23 -6.18 -4.11
C ASN A 116 -1.86 -5.88 -5.48
N LEU A 117 -3.20 -5.98 -5.62
CA LEU A 117 -3.89 -5.63 -6.86
C LEU A 117 -3.69 -4.17 -7.26
N ILE A 118 -3.42 -3.26 -6.32
CA ILE A 118 -3.10 -1.87 -6.66
C ILE A 118 -1.84 -1.84 -7.52
N ALA A 119 -0.74 -2.37 -6.99
CA ALA A 119 0.54 -2.37 -7.72
C ALA A 119 0.45 -3.12 -9.05
N THR A 120 -0.13 -4.33 -9.05
CA THR A 120 -0.24 -5.15 -10.27
C THR A 120 -1.17 -4.54 -11.31
N SER A 121 -2.22 -3.81 -10.90
CA SER A 121 -3.11 -3.11 -11.82
C SER A 121 -2.41 -1.91 -12.45
N LEU A 122 -1.70 -1.10 -11.67
CA LEU A 122 -0.92 0.03 -12.17
C LEU A 122 0.16 -0.44 -13.15
N ILE A 123 0.92 -1.47 -12.81
CA ILE A 123 1.97 -2.04 -13.69
C ILE A 123 1.38 -2.55 -15.02
N LYS A 124 0.12 -2.98 -15.03
CA LYS A 124 -0.60 -3.38 -16.25
C LYS A 124 -1.19 -2.21 -17.04
N GLY A 125 -0.90 -0.97 -16.66
CA GLY A 125 -1.36 0.24 -17.35
C GLY A 125 -2.79 0.68 -17.01
N ASN A 126 -3.43 0.09 -15.97
CA ASN A 126 -4.73 0.60 -15.52
C ASN A 126 -4.57 1.93 -14.79
N THR A 127 -5.65 2.73 -14.77
CA THR A 127 -5.66 3.99 -14.04
C THR A 127 -5.64 3.79 -12.53
N THR A 128 -5.28 4.84 -11.80
CA THR A 128 -5.31 4.87 -10.33
C THR A 128 -6.69 4.55 -9.78
N LEU A 129 -7.76 5.09 -10.42
CA LEU A 129 -9.15 4.78 -10.06
C LEU A 129 -9.46 3.30 -10.24
N GLU A 130 -9.07 2.72 -11.37
CA GLU A 130 -9.33 1.32 -11.66
C GLU A 130 -8.54 0.40 -10.70
N ALA A 131 -7.27 0.71 -10.44
CA ALA A 131 -6.45 -0.04 -9.48
C ALA A 131 -7.06 -0.01 -8.07
N HIS A 132 -7.50 1.18 -7.61
CA HIS A 132 -8.17 1.36 -6.33
C HIS A 132 -9.49 0.59 -6.26
N ARG A 133 -10.35 0.68 -7.30
CA ARG A 133 -11.61 -0.03 -7.40
C ARG A 133 -11.43 -1.55 -7.32
N ARG A 134 -10.51 -2.12 -8.11
CA ARG A 134 -10.23 -3.57 -8.12
C ARG A 134 -9.76 -4.09 -6.76
N SER A 135 -8.88 -3.34 -6.10
CA SER A 135 -8.43 -3.67 -4.74
C SER A 135 -9.61 -3.72 -3.76
N ARG A 136 -10.45 -2.71 -3.76
CA ARG A 136 -11.63 -2.62 -2.87
C ARG A 136 -12.66 -3.70 -3.15
N GLU A 137 -12.93 -4.00 -4.41
CA GLU A 137 -13.83 -5.09 -4.81
C GLU A 137 -13.33 -6.45 -4.33
N ALA A 138 -12.02 -6.70 -4.47
CA ALA A 138 -11.42 -7.94 -3.98
C ALA A 138 -11.46 -8.02 -2.44
N MET A 139 -11.20 -6.92 -1.71
CA MET A 139 -11.38 -6.88 -0.24
C MET A 139 -12.83 -7.18 0.15
N ASN A 140 -13.80 -6.57 -0.54
CA ASN A 140 -15.23 -6.79 -0.27
C ASN A 140 -15.64 -8.24 -0.56
N LYS A 141 -15.15 -8.83 -1.66
CA LYS A 141 -15.38 -10.25 -1.99
C LYS A 141 -14.84 -11.16 -0.87
N ASN A 142 -13.59 -10.93 -0.44
CA ASN A 142 -13.00 -11.69 0.65
C ASN A 142 -13.76 -11.51 1.95
N PHE A 143 -14.13 -10.27 2.31
CA PHE A 143 -14.90 -9.97 3.51
C PHE A 143 -16.24 -10.74 3.53
N ARG A 144 -17.01 -10.72 2.43
CA ARG A 144 -18.26 -11.48 2.34
C ARG A 144 -18.04 -12.98 2.51
N ARG A 145 -16.96 -13.53 1.92
CA ARG A 145 -16.58 -14.94 2.09
C ARG A 145 -16.26 -15.24 3.55
N MET A 146 -15.51 -14.38 4.24
CA MET A 146 -15.14 -14.55 5.64
C MET A 146 -16.36 -14.52 6.59
N LEU A 147 -17.48 -13.95 6.17
CA LEU A 147 -18.75 -13.94 6.91
C LEU A 147 -19.67 -15.12 6.56
N SER A 148 -19.33 -15.94 5.59
CA SER A 148 -20.17 -17.06 5.14
C SER A 148 -20.04 -18.28 6.04
N SER A 149 -20.96 -19.24 5.88
CA SER A 149 -20.97 -20.50 6.62
C SER A 149 -19.75 -21.39 6.34
N VAL A 150 -19.10 -21.22 5.17
CA VAL A 150 -17.91 -22.00 4.78
C VAL A 150 -16.60 -21.41 5.32
N ALA A 151 -16.65 -20.24 5.97
CA ALA A 151 -15.45 -19.60 6.54
C ALA A 151 -14.99 -20.34 7.81
N SER A 152 -13.67 -20.45 8.00
CA SER A 152 -13.09 -20.96 9.24
C SER A 152 -13.33 -19.99 10.42
N PHE A 153 -13.06 -20.44 11.62
CA PHE A 153 -13.12 -19.58 12.81
C PHE A 153 -12.16 -18.40 12.70
N GLU A 154 -10.92 -18.66 12.27
CA GLU A 154 -9.85 -17.66 12.10
C GLU A 154 -10.24 -16.62 11.03
N GLU A 155 -10.79 -17.07 9.91
CA GLU A 155 -11.29 -16.19 8.86
C GLU A 155 -12.38 -15.24 9.40
N ARG A 156 -13.39 -15.79 10.10
CA ARG A 156 -14.45 -14.96 10.69
C ARG A 156 -13.90 -13.97 11.71
N HIS A 157 -12.94 -14.41 12.53
CA HIS A 157 -12.32 -13.55 13.56
C HIS A 157 -11.51 -12.40 12.94
N ALA A 158 -10.88 -12.62 11.79
CA ALA A 158 -10.11 -11.62 11.05
C ALA A 158 -10.98 -10.68 10.18
N ALA A 159 -12.24 -11.02 9.91
CA ALA A 159 -13.11 -10.23 9.03
C ALA A 159 -13.24 -8.74 9.41
N PRO A 160 -13.39 -8.34 10.69
CA PRO A 160 -13.46 -6.94 11.08
C PRO A 160 -12.22 -6.14 10.68
N TRP A 161 -11.04 -6.76 10.68
CA TRP A 161 -9.79 -6.12 10.28
C TRP A 161 -9.73 -5.87 8.77
N LEU A 162 -10.18 -6.84 7.97
CA LEU A 162 -10.29 -6.62 6.52
C LEU A 162 -11.32 -5.53 6.18
N TRP A 163 -12.44 -5.50 6.91
CA TRP A 163 -13.42 -4.42 6.81
C TRP A 163 -12.83 -3.05 7.14
N SER A 164 -11.97 -2.97 8.17
CA SER A 164 -11.24 -1.75 8.51
C SER A 164 -10.34 -1.30 7.36
N ASN A 165 -9.56 -2.20 6.76
CA ASN A 165 -8.70 -1.89 5.61
C ASN A 165 -9.53 -1.40 4.42
N LEU A 166 -10.62 -2.09 4.08
CA LEU A 166 -11.53 -1.70 2.99
C LEU A 166 -12.07 -0.28 3.16
N ASN A 167 -12.49 0.09 4.38
CA ASN A 167 -13.09 1.40 4.65
C ASN A 167 -12.06 2.52 4.85
N SER A 168 -10.80 2.17 5.07
CA SER A 168 -9.72 3.15 5.25
C SER A 168 -8.91 3.39 3.98
N GLN A 169 -9.03 2.54 2.96
CA GLN A 169 -8.29 2.72 1.71
C GLN A 169 -8.79 3.95 0.95
N VAL A 170 -7.87 4.79 0.52
CA VAL A 170 -8.15 6.05 -0.18
C VAL A 170 -7.30 6.20 -1.43
N LEU A 171 -7.85 6.95 -2.38
CA LEU A 171 -7.17 7.51 -3.54
C LEU A 171 -7.26 9.03 -3.45
N ILE A 172 -6.12 9.71 -3.54
CA ILE A 172 -5.96 11.17 -3.49
C ILE A 172 -5.21 11.60 -4.75
N GLY A 173 -5.65 12.67 -5.39
CA GLY A 173 -5.03 13.20 -6.61
C GLY A 173 -5.69 12.69 -7.90
N ASP A 174 -4.91 12.56 -8.95
CA ASP A 174 -5.39 12.24 -10.30
C ASP A 174 -5.90 10.81 -10.42
N GLN A 175 -7.19 10.66 -10.65
CA GLN A 175 -7.88 9.38 -10.80
C GLN A 175 -7.62 8.71 -12.16
N THR A 176 -7.17 9.48 -13.14
CA THR A 176 -6.90 9.02 -14.51
C THR A 176 -5.44 8.68 -14.76
N ALA A 177 -4.56 9.03 -13.82
CA ALA A 177 -3.13 8.74 -13.94
C ALA A 177 -2.89 7.22 -14.09
N SER A 178 -2.00 6.87 -15.00
CA SER A 178 -1.56 5.50 -15.28
C SER A 178 -0.03 5.43 -15.30
N PHE A 179 0.49 4.21 -15.11
CA PHE A 179 1.91 3.87 -15.14
C PHE A 179 2.40 3.63 -16.58
#